data_d4a0b0c85f05b54321a6b6f1b3e5b775
#
_entry.id   d4a0b0c85f05b54321a6b6f1b3e5b775
#
_cell.length_a   1.000
_cell.length_b   1.000
_cell.length_c   1.000
_cell.angle_alpha   90.00
_cell.angle_beta   90.00
_cell.angle_gamma   90.00
#
_symmetry.space_group_name_H-M   'P 1'
#
loop_
_entity.id
_entity.type
_entity.pdbx_description
1 polymer ?
#
loop_
_entity_poly.entity_id
_entity_poly.type
_entity_poly.pdbx_seq_one_letter_code
_entity_poly.pdbx_strand_id
1 'polypeptide(L)'
;MMKWSSPAADAYVPNRRPLAAALARTTHLCLAAHQDDIEILAYHGISAAYARRTFTGVVITDGGGSPRAGKFAKFSDEQMKAARRTEQRRAARLGHYGAMLQLAHPSAVVKDSGRPDVVADLAAILRATTPDVVYLHN
;
A
#
# COMPACT_ATOMS: atom_id res chain seq x y z
N MET A 1 -8.16 13.35 10.74
CA MET A 1 -6.99 12.57 10.25
C MET A 1 -7.35 11.09 10.28
N MET A 2 -7.08 10.38 9.20
CA MET A 2 -7.33 8.94 9.12
C MET A 2 -6.44 8.21 10.14
N LYS A 3 -7.04 7.37 10.96
CA LYS A 3 -6.32 6.52 11.91
C LYS A 3 -6.28 5.10 11.38
N TRP A 4 -5.11 4.50 11.40
CA TRP A 4 -4.88 3.11 11.01
C TRP A 4 -4.87 2.21 12.24
N SER A 5 -5.26 0.96 12.08
CA SER A 5 -5.24 -0.04 13.15
C SER A 5 -3.81 -0.36 13.61
N SER A 6 -2.85 -0.39 12.67
CA SER A 6 -1.44 -0.57 13.01
C SER A 6 -0.76 0.79 13.27
N PRO A 7 -0.03 0.95 14.38
CA PRO A 7 0.74 2.17 14.64
C PRO A 7 1.95 2.32 13.70
N ALA A 8 2.37 1.25 13.04
CA ALA A 8 3.47 1.25 12.07
C ALA A 8 3.01 1.57 10.63
N ALA A 9 1.71 1.81 10.43
CA ALA A 9 1.19 2.16 9.12
C ALA A 9 1.81 3.44 8.58
N ASP A 10 2.00 3.46 7.26
CA ASP A 10 2.66 4.53 6.55
C ASP A 10 1.77 5.06 5.42
N ALA A 11 1.73 6.38 5.28
CA ALA A 11 1.04 7.05 4.20
C ALA A 11 2.01 7.99 3.48
N TYR A 12 2.22 7.74 2.20
CA TYR A 12 3.14 8.50 1.37
C TYR A 12 2.42 9.11 0.16
N VAL A 13 2.54 10.43 0.01
CA VAL A 13 1.99 11.18 -1.12
C VAL A 13 3.16 11.79 -1.91
N PRO A 14 3.52 11.22 -3.08
CA PRO A 14 4.74 11.60 -3.80
C PRO A 14 4.83 13.09 -4.15
N ASN A 15 3.72 13.74 -4.46
CA ASN A 15 3.67 15.18 -4.81
C ASN A 15 3.38 16.09 -3.61
N ARG A 16 3.45 15.56 -2.38
CA ARG A 16 3.24 16.31 -1.13
C ARG A 16 1.86 16.95 -0.96
N ARG A 17 0.87 16.55 -1.74
CA ARG A 17 -0.53 16.96 -1.53
C ARG A 17 -1.00 16.44 -0.16
N PRO A 18 -1.92 17.12 0.53
CA PRO A 18 -2.55 16.57 1.74
C PRO A 18 -3.17 15.20 1.45
N LEU A 19 -2.99 14.24 2.36
CA LEU A 19 -3.43 12.85 2.15
C LEU A 19 -4.91 12.75 1.79
N ALA A 20 -5.79 13.44 2.52
CA ALA A 20 -7.22 13.41 2.26
C ALA A 20 -7.55 13.89 0.83
N ALA A 21 -6.87 14.93 0.35
CA ALA A 21 -7.04 15.44 -1.00
C ALA A 21 -6.48 14.49 -2.07
N ALA A 22 -5.40 13.77 -1.76
CA ALA A 22 -4.86 12.76 -2.66
C ALA A 22 -5.81 11.57 -2.79
N LEU A 23 -6.34 11.06 -1.66
CA LEU A 23 -7.28 9.94 -1.63
C LEU A 23 -8.60 10.28 -2.34
N ALA A 24 -9.17 11.46 -2.13
CA ALA A 24 -10.41 11.89 -2.77
C ALA A 24 -10.30 11.99 -4.31
N ARG A 25 -9.09 12.01 -4.85
CA ARG A 25 -8.85 12.04 -6.31
C ARG A 25 -8.63 10.67 -6.92
N THR A 26 -8.65 9.60 -6.13
CA THR A 26 -8.36 8.25 -6.60
C THR A 26 -9.39 7.79 -7.63
N THR A 27 -8.92 7.39 -8.80
CA THR A 27 -9.74 6.73 -9.83
C THR A 27 -9.46 5.23 -9.89
N HIS A 28 -8.21 4.84 -9.67
CA HIS A 28 -7.78 3.44 -9.68
C HIS A 28 -7.11 3.12 -8.34
N LEU A 29 -7.59 2.06 -7.69
CA LEU A 29 -7.13 1.60 -6.39
C LEU A 29 -6.64 0.16 -6.50
N CYS A 30 -5.47 -0.15 -5.97
CA CYS A 30 -4.99 -1.52 -5.82
C CYS A 30 -4.84 -1.87 -4.34
N LEU A 31 -5.46 -2.97 -3.92
CA LEU A 31 -5.31 -3.55 -2.59
C LEU A 31 -4.48 -4.83 -2.71
N ALA A 32 -3.22 -4.77 -2.32
CA ALA A 32 -2.26 -5.85 -2.48
C ALA A 32 -1.79 -6.40 -1.13
N ALA A 33 -1.48 -7.68 -1.08
CA ALA A 33 -1.01 -8.33 0.14
C ALA A 33 0.41 -7.88 0.52
N HIS A 34 1.33 -7.85 -0.45
CA HIS A 34 2.75 -7.59 -0.22
C HIS A 34 3.28 -6.48 -1.12
N GLN A 35 4.45 -5.97 -0.78
CA GLN A 35 5.23 -5.07 -1.62
C GLN A 35 5.54 -5.77 -2.96
N ASP A 36 5.62 -5.01 -4.05
CA ASP A 36 5.76 -5.42 -5.44
C ASP A 36 4.49 -5.99 -6.10
N ASP A 37 3.54 -6.51 -5.34
CA ASP A 37 2.29 -7.06 -5.90
C ASP A 37 1.51 -6.02 -6.70
N ILE A 38 1.51 -4.77 -6.27
CA ILE A 38 0.78 -3.67 -6.92
C ILE A 38 1.22 -3.52 -8.38
N GLU A 39 2.52 -3.49 -8.62
CA GLU A 39 3.11 -3.28 -9.95
C GLU A 39 2.81 -4.44 -10.89
N ILE A 40 2.63 -5.65 -10.33
CA ILE A 40 2.25 -6.85 -11.09
C ILE A 40 0.75 -6.86 -11.37
N LEU A 41 -0.08 -6.64 -10.35
CA LEU A 41 -1.55 -6.73 -10.45
C LEU A 41 -2.17 -5.57 -11.21
N ALA A 42 -1.67 -4.36 -11.03
CA ALA A 42 -2.36 -3.14 -11.37
C ALA A 42 -1.57 -2.23 -12.34
N TYR A 43 -0.65 -2.78 -13.13
CA TYR A 43 0.11 -1.99 -14.10
C TYR A 43 -0.79 -1.20 -15.06
N HIS A 44 -1.91 -1.78 -15.48
CA HIS A 44 -2.93 -1.10 -16.28
C HIS A 44 -3.43 0.17 -15.57
N GLY A 45 -3.80 0.08 -14.30
CA GLY A 45 -4.31 1.22 -13.52
C GLY A 45 -3.25 2.28 -13.26
N ILE A 46 -2.00 1.85 -12.98
CA ILE A 46 -0.86 2.76 -12.83
C ILE A 46 -0.66 3.57 -14.10
N SER A 47 -0.66 2.89 -15.25
CA SER A 47 -0.49 3.51 -16.56
C SER A 47 -1.64 4.46 -16.91
N ALA A 48 -2.89 4.04 -16.70
CA ALA A 48 -4.08 4.84 -16.99
C ALA A 48 -4.17 6.13 -16.15
N ALA A 49 -3.73 6.06 -14.89
CA ALA A 49 -3.79 7.17 -13.94
C ALA A 49 -2.50 8.02 -13.87
N TYR A 50 -1.47 7.64 -14.62
CA TYR A 50 -0.11 8.19 -14.50
C TYR A 50 -0.04 9.71 -14.62
N ALA A 51 -0.62 10.27 -15.69
CA ALA A 51 -0.56 11.71 -15.96
C ALA A 51 -1.32 12.55 -14.92
N ARG A 52 -2.43 11.99 -14.40
CA ARG A 52 -3.31 12.69 -13.44
C ARG A 52 -2.93 12.45 -11.98
N ARG A 53 -2.05 11.49 -11.72
CA ARG A 53 -1.67 11.06 -10.35
C ARG A 53 -2.90 10.67 -9.53
N THR A 54 -3.75 9.82 -10.08
CA THR A 54 -5.01 9.38 -9.46
C THR A 54 -5.02 7.88 -9.15
N PHE A 55 -3.85 7.23 -9.17
CA PHE A 55 -3.68 5.87 -8.69
C PHE A 55 -3.32 5.86 -7.20
N THR A 56 -4.02 5.03 -6.43
CA THR A 56 -3.67 4.75 -5.03
C THR A 56 -3.31 3.30 -4.87
N GLY A 57 -2.12 3.04 -4.34
CA GLY A 57 -1.67 1.70 -3.97
C GLY A 57 -1.81 1.48 -2.46
N VAL A 58 -2.21 0.27 -2.07
CA VAL A 58 -2.31 -0.17 -0.69
C VAL A 58 -1.60 -1.50 -0.54
N VAL A 59 -0.62 -1.58 0.36
CA VAL A 59 0.02 -2.82 0.80
C VAL A 59 -0.45 -3.14 2.21
N ILE A 60 -0.94 -4.36 2.43
CA ILE A 60 -1.57 -4.76 3.68
C ILE A 60 -0.54 -5.23 4.70
N THR A 61 0.42 -6.08 4.30
CA THR A 61 1.40 -6.68 5.22
C THR A 61 2.63 -5.79 5.46
N ASP A 62 3.34 -6.07 6.54
CA ASP A 62 4.52 -5.28 6.95
C ASP A 62 5.82 -5.61 6.20
N GLY A 63 5.85 -6.70 5.44
CA GLY A 63 7.02 -7.14 4.68
C GLY A 63 8.09 -7.88 5.49
N GLY A 64 7.90 -8.08 6.79
CA GLY A 64 8.86 -8.78 7.65
C GLY A 64 9.10 -10.25 7.27
N GLY A 65 8.12 -10.89 6.62
CA GLY A 65 8.21 -12.24 6.09
C GLY A 65 8.89 -12.38 4.71
N SER A 66 9.40 -11.30 4.13
CA SER A 66 10.07 -11.34 2.83
C SER A 66 11.31 -12.25 2.84
N PRO A 67 11.59 -12.97 1.73
CA PRO A 67 12.75 -13.87 1.66
C PRO A 67 14.07 -13.16 1.94
N ARG A 68 14.96 -13.83 2.67
CA ARG A 68 16.31 -13.37 2.98
C ARG A 68 17.30 -13.91 1.94
N ALA A 69 17.59 -13.10 0.91
CA ALA A 69 18.51 -13.47 -0.16
C ALA A 69 19.41 -12.30 -0.55
N GLY A 70 20.58 -12.60 -1.13
CA GLY A 70 21.53 -11.59 -1.60
C GLY A 70 21.92 -10.58 -0.52
N LYS A 71 21.77 -9.31 -0.80
CA LYS A 71 22.06 -8.21 0.14
C LYS A 71 21.23 -8.23 1.41
N PHE A 72 20.09 -8.92 1.38
CA PHE A 72 19.17 -9.02 2.52
C PHE A 72 19.42 -10.25 3.42
N ALA A 73 20.40 -11.09 3.08
CA ALA A 73 20.62 -12.38 3.75
C ALA A 73 20.77 -12.28 5.28
N LYS A 74 21.31 -11.18 5.77
CA LYS A 74 21.55 -10.94 7.20
C LYS A 74 20.59 -9.91 7.82
N PHE A 75 19.55 -9.51 7.11
CA PHE A 75 18.60 -8.52 7.63
C PHE A 75 17.73 -9.10 8.74
N SER A 76 17.55 -8.33 9.80
CA SER A 76 16.49 -8.58 10.79
C SER A 76 15.11 -8.30 10.16
N ASP A 77 14.05 -8.75 10.83
CA ASP A 77 12.69 -8.45 10.39
C ASP A 77 12.45 -6.93 10.29
N GLU A 78 12.90 -6.17 11.27
CA GLU A 78 12.76 -4.70 11.26
C GLU A 78 13.54 -4.03 10.13
N GLN A 79 14.74 -4.50 9.84
CA GLN A 79 15.51 -4.02 8.70
C GLN A 79 14.81 -4.37 7.36
N MET A 80 14.23 -5.56 7.26
CA MET A 80 13.49 -5.96 6.08
C MET A 80 12.22 -5.13 5.89
N LYS A 81 11.44 -4.90 6.95
CA LYS A 81 10.26 -4.02 6.90
C LYS A 81 10.63 -2.62 6.41
N ALA A 82 11.70 -2.05 6.93
CA ALA A 82 12.19 -0.73 6.51
C ALA A 82 12.61 -0.71 5.03
N ALA A 83 13.34 -1.73 4.57
CA ALA A 83 13.75 -1.86 3.17
C ALA A 83 12.54 -1.95 2.23
N ARG A 84 11.58 -2.82 2.55
CA ARG A 84 10.36 -3.00 1.74
C ARG A 84 9.50 -1.72 1.68
N ARG A 85 9.41 -1.01 2.79
CA ARG A 85 8.70 0.29 2.83
C ARG A 85 9.37 1.31 1.89
N THR A 86 10.69 1.39 1.92
CA THR A 86 11.47 2.29 1.07
C THR A 86 11.31 1.94 -0.41
N GLU A 87 11.38 0.66 -0.75
CA GLU A 87 11.19 0.17 -2.13
C GLU A 87 9.80 0.55 -2.66
N GLN A 88 8.75 0.34 -1.86
CA GLN A 88 7.39 0.66 -2.27
C GLN A 88 7.14 2.16 -2.44
N ARG A 89 7.72 3.00 -1.58
CA ARG A 89 7.69 4.46 -1.76
C ARG A 89 8.40 4.89 -3.04
N ARG A 90 9.53 4.24 -3.36
CA ARG A 90 10.26 4.52 -4.60
C ARG A 90 9.43 4.15 -5.83
N ALA A 91 8.79 3.00 -5.83
CA ALA A 91 7.88 2.57 -6.88
C ALA A 91 6.73 3.57 -7.07
N ALA A 92 6.11 4.02 -5.98
CA ALA A 92 5.03 5.02 -6.02
C ALA A 92 5.49 6.35 -6.63
N ARG A 93 6.70 6.79 -6.33
CA ARG A 93 7.27 8.01 -6.90
C ARG A 93 7.51 7.85 -8.40
N LEU A 94 8.12 6.75 -8.83
CA LEU A 94 8.38 6.46 -10.23
C LEU A 94 7.09 6.26 -11.05
N GLY A 95 6.09 5.61 -10.43
CA GLY A 95 4.79 5.34 -11.05
C GLY A 95 3.81 6.51 -10.98
N HIS A 96 4.22 7.66 -10.47
CA HIS A 96 3.36 8.84 -10.30
C HIS A 96 2.06 8.55 -9.55
N TYR A 97 2.12 7.74 -8.50
CA TYR A 97 0.94 7.48 -7.66
C TYR A 97 0.42 8.78 -7.03
N GLY A 98 -0.89 8.85 -6.86
CA GLY A 98 -1.53 9.89 -6.03
C GLY A 98 -1.23 9.67 -4.55
N ALA A 99 -1.35 8.42 -4.09
CA ALA A 99 -1.01 8.02 -2.73
C ALA A 99 -0.51 6.56 -2.69
N MET A 100 0.36 6.26 -1.71
CA MET A 100 0.82 4.93 -1.37
C MET A 100 0.62 4.70 0.12
N LEU A 101 -0.22 3.73 0.46
CA LEU A 101 -0.53 3.35 1.84
C LEU A 101 0.10 1.99 2.14
N GLN A 102 0.81 1.88 3.25
CA GLN A 102 1.37 0.63 3.75
C GLN A 102 0.82 0.39 5.15
N LEU A 103 -0.14 -0.53 5.28
CA LEU A 103 -0.90 -0.74 6.52
C LEU A 103 -0.09 -1.45 7.60
N ALA A 104 0.97 -2.11 7.22
CA ALA A 104 1.93 -2.75 8.12
C ALA A 104 1.31 -3.74 9.12
N HIS A 105 0.31 -4.51 8.65
CA HIS A 105 -0.21 -5.61 9.46
C HIS A 105 0.74 -6.81 9.42
N PRO A 106 1.02 -7.46 10.57
CA PRO A 106 1.67 -8.77 10.55
C PRO A 106 0.83 -9.79 9.78
N SER A 107 1.48 -10.72 9.08
CA SER A 107 0.78 -11.74 8.31
C SER A 107 -0.20 -12.58 9.14
N ALA A 108 0.12 -12.81 10.42
CA ALA A 108 -0.76 -13.53 11.35
C ALA A 108 -2.09 -12.79 11.57
N VAL A 109 -2.06 -11.46 11.62
CA VAL A 109 -3.29 -10.63 11.76
C VAL A 109 -4.13 -10.70 10.49
N VAL A 110 -3.49 -10.67 9.33
CA VAL A 110 -4.19 -10.75 8.03
C VAL A 110 -4.90 -12.09 7.85
N LYS A 111 -4.30 -13.18 8.34
CA LYS A 111 -4.84 -14.54 8.24
C LYS A 111 -5.89 -14.86 9.31
N ASP A 112 -6.05 -14.03 10.31
CA ASP A 112 -7.01 -14.23 11.39
C ASP A 112 -8.36 -13.57 11.05
N SER A 113 -9.33 -14.39 10.64
CA SER A 113 -10.68 -13.92 10.30
C SER A 113 -11.45 -13.35 11.50
N GLY A 114 -11.02 -13.61 12.72
CA GLY A 114 -11.59 -13.02 13.95
C GLY A 114 -11.13 -11.60 14.23
N ARG A 115 -10.11 -11.11 13.53
CA ARG A 115 -9.56 -9.75 13.72
C ARG A 115 -10.21 -8.76 12.75
N PRO A 116 -10.80 -7.67 13.24
CA PRO A 116 -11.46 -6.67 12.40
C PRO A 116 -10.50 -5.63 11.79
N ASP A 117 -9.25 -5.61 12.21
CA ASP A 117 -8.28 -4.53 11.92
C ASP A 117 -8.11 -4.26 10.43
N VAL A 118 -7.82 -5.31 9.65
CA VAL A 118 -7.61 -5.17 8.20
C VAL A 118 -8.88 -4.69 7.49
N VAL A 119 -10.02 -5.30 7.82
CA VAL A 119 -11.31 -4.95 7.22
C VAL A 119 -11.68 -3.50 7.54
N ALA A 120 -11.45 -3.06 8.77
CA ALA A 120 -11.71 -1.68 9.20
C ALA A 120 -10.87 -0.67 8.41
N ASP A 121 -9.57 -0.95 8.26
CA ASP A 121 -8.66 -0.10 7.50
C ASP A 121 -9.04 -0.04 6.02
N LEU A 122 -9.32 -1.19 5.38
CA LEU A 122 -9.72 -1.24 3.98
C LEU A 122 -11.06 -0.53 3.73
N ALA A 123 -12.03 -0.71 4.62
CA ALA A 123 -13.31 -0.01 4.53
C ALA A 123 -13.15 1.52 4.64
N ALA A 124 -12.25 1.99 5.51
CA ALA A 124 -11.93 3.41 5.62
C ALA A 124 -11.31 3.96 4.34
N ILE A 125 -10.38 3.20 3.72
CA ILE A 125 -9.75 3.57 2.45
C ILE A 125 -10.78 3.64 1.33
N LEU A 126 -11.63 2.63 1.20
CA LEU A 126 -12.67 2.60 0.16
C LEU A 126 -13.63 3.80 0.28
N ARG A 127 -14.04 4.15 1.51
CA ARG A 127 -14.86 5.34 1.75
C ARG A 127 -14.16 6.65 1.41
N ALA A 128 -12.85 6.73 1.66
CA ALA A 128 -12.08 7.94 1.40
C ALA A 128 -11.71 8.12 -0.09
N THR A 129 -11.65 7.03 -0.84
CA THR A 129 -11.23 7.05 -2.25
C THR A 129 -12.40 6.98 -3.22
N THR A 130 -13.44 6.23 -2.92
CA THR A 130 -14.58 5.97 -3.84
C THR A 130 -14.12 5.72 -5.29
N PRO A 131 -13.23 4.75 -5.52
CA PRO A 131 -12.56 4.58 -6.81
C PRO A 131 -13.51 4.06 -7.91
N ASP A 132 -13.19 4.34 -9.18
CA ASP A 132 -13.89 3.78 -10.32
C ASP A 132 -13.49 2.32 -10.58
N VAL A 133 -12.22 1.99 -10.32
CA VAL A 133 -11.65 0.67 -10.56
C VAL A 133 -10.85 0.20 -9.34
N VAL A 134 -11.05 -1.06 -8.95
CA VAL A 134 -10.30 -1.70 -7.86
C VAL A 134 -9.63 -2.96 -8.38
N TYR A 135 -8.34 -3.10 -8.09
CA TYR A 135 -7.53 -4.29 -8.38
C TYR A 135 -7.33 -5.07 -7.08
N LEU A 136 -7.61 -6.36 -7.13
CA LEU A 136 -7.52 -7.27 -5.98
C LEU A 136 -6.81 -8.56 -6.38
N HIS A 137 -6.33 -9.31 -5.38
CA HIS A 137 -5.99 -10.72 -5.57
C HIS A 137 -7.27 -11.55 -5.79
N ASN A 138 -7.16 -12.60 -6.59
CA ASN A 138 -8.22 -13.59 -6.79
C ASN A 138 -8.16 -14.70 -5.72
#